data_a62f29b0818911b4a22620fa376d0706
#
_entry.id   a62f29b0818911b4a22620fa376d0706
#
_cell.length_a   1.000
_cell.length_b   1.000
_cell.length_c   1.000
_cell.angle_alpha   90.00
_cell.angle_beta   90.00
_cell.angle_gamma   90.00
#
_symmetry.space_group_name_H-M   'P 1'
#
loop_
_entity.id
_entity.type
_entity.pdbx_description
1 polymer ?
#
loop_
_entity_poly.entity_id
_entity_poly.type
_entity_poly.pdbx_seq_one_letter_code
_entity_poly.pdbx_strand_id
1 'polypeptide(L)'
;MMDTPVLWHIPLSHYSEKVRWALDYKGIAHRRRVLGPDYLIRAWRATGQGKLPVLWLDGRAIADSTRIIAALEEHYPKPPLYPLDTAARQRALALEDDLDETLGPALRAAIVTPLSGTIQTLRCAC
;
A
#
# COMPACT_ATOMS: atom_id res chain seq x y z
N MET A 1 12.12 19.17 -12.71
CA MET A 1 11.21 19.38 -11.55
C MET A 1 10.46 18.08 -11.31
N MET A 2 10.59 17.51 -10.13
CA MET A 2 9.86 16.27 -9.79
C MET A 2 8.39 16.61 -9.55
N ASP A 3 7.50 15.84 -10.15
CA ASP A 3 6.07 15.99 -9.90
C ASP A 3 5.72 15.54 -8.48
N THR A 4 4.74 16.21 -7.87
CA THR A 4 4.25 15.81 -6.55
C THR A 4 3.67 14.39 -6.62
N PRO A 5 4.19 13.42 -5.84
CA PRO A 5 3.67 12.06 -5.85
C PRO A 5 2.17 12.01 -5.50
N VAL A 6 1.47 11.07 -6.11
CA VAL A 6 0.04 10.85 -5.87
C VAL A 6 -0.18 9.41 -5.42
N LEU A 7 -0.69 9.24 -4.21
CA LEU A 7 -1.03 7.93 -3.66
C LEU A 7 -2.52 7.62 -3.90
N TRP A 8 -2.79 6.59 -4.67
CA TRP A 8 -4.11 5.98 -4.77
C TRP A 8 -4.28 4.93 -3.69
N HIS A 9 -5.30 5.08 -2.85
CA HIS A 9 -5.45 4.23 -1.68
C HIS A 9 -6.92 3.95 -1.32
N ILE A 10 -7.10 2.97 -0.44
CA ILE A 10 -8.34 2.69 0.27
C ILE A 10 -8.08 2.93 1.76
N PRO A 11 -8.91 3.72 2.47
CA PRO A 11 -8.66 4.09 3.87
C PRO A 11 -8.51 2.91 4.84
N LEU A 12 -9.21 1.79 4.61
CA LEU A 12 -9.16 0.61 5.47
C LEU A 12 -8.05 -0.38 5.10
N SER A 13 -7.25 -0.08 4.07
CA SER A 13 -6.18 -0.97 3.63
C SER A 13 -4.90 -0.74 4.44
N HIS A 14 -4.46 -1.76 5.17
CA HIS A 14 -3.18 -1.70 5.89
C HIS A 14 -1.97 -1.58 4.94
N TYR A 15 -2.05 -2.13 3.74
CA TYR A 15 -1.01 -1.93 2.71
C TYR A 15 -0.94 -0.48 2.22
N SER A 16 -2.08 0.19 2.10
CA SER A 16 -2.12 1.62 1.80
C SER A 16 -1.55 2.47 2.94
N GLU A 17 -1.84 2.10 4.19
CA GLU A 17 -1.29 2.74 5.38
C GLU A 17 0.24 2.59 5.47
N LYS A 18 0.78 1.43 5.14
CA LYS A 18 2.22 1.19 5.07
C LYS A 18 2.90 2.23 4.16
N VAL A 19 2.38 2.45 2.97
CA VAL A 19 2.93 3.44 2.02
C VAL A 19 2.73 4.86 2.53
N ARG A 20 1.56 5.18 3.08
CA ARG A 20 1.29 6.50 3.64
C ARG A 20 2.29 6.85 4.75
N TRP A 21 2.53 5.93 5.66
CA TRP A 21 3.48 6.13 6.75
C TRP A 21 4.92 6.30 6.26
N ALA A 22 5.30 5.57 5.22
CA ALA A 22 6.61 5.73 4.60
C ALA A 22 6.80 7.13 3.98
N LEU A 23 5.79 7.63 3.28
CA LEU A 23 5.78 8.99 2.71
C LEU A 23 5.87 10.05 3.81
N ASP A 24 5.08 9.90 4.87
CA ASP A 24 5.07 10.82 6.01
C ASP A 24 6.40 10.80 6.77
N TYR A 25 6.94 9.61 7.04
CA TYR A 25 8.23 9.44 7.73
C TYR A 25 9.40 10.09 6.95
N LYS A 26 9.40 9.94 5.64
CA LYS A 26 10.40 10.57 4.77
C LYS A 26 10.17 12.06 4.55
N GLY A 27 9.07 12.62 5.04
CA GLY A 27 8.73 14.02 4.84
C GLY A 27 8.43 14.37 3.38
N ILE A 28 7.98 13.41 2.57
CA ILE A 28 7.68 13.61 1.15
C ILE A 28 6.31 14.24 1.02
N ALA A 29 6.26 15.47 0.49
CA ALA A 29 4.99 16.11 0.14
C ALA A 29 4.30 15.29 -0.95
N HIS A 30 3.06 14.87 -0.72
CA HIS A 30 2.29 14.03 -1.64
C HIS A 30 0.80 14.35 -1.57
N ARG A 31 0.08 13.96 -2.60
CA ARG A 31 -1.39 14.00 -2.62
C ARG A 31 -1.94 12.60 -2.45
N ARG A 32 -3.05 12.49 -1.74
CA ARG A 32 -3.78 11.23 -1.54
C ARG A 32 -5.10 11.27 -2.29
N ARG A 33 -5.42 10.18 -2.97
CA ARG A 33 -6.67 10.02 -3.70
C ARG A 33 -7.33 8.70 -3.32
N VAL A 34 -8.46 8.79 -2.66
CA VAL A 34 -9.32 7.63 -2.40
C VAL A 34 -10.00 7.25 -3.71
N LEU A 35 -9.88 5.99 -4.12
CA LEU A 35 -10.59 5.48 -5.28
C LEU A 35 -11.94 4.88 -4.87
N GLY A 36 -12.93 5.06 -5.74
CA GLY A 36 -14.27 4.50 -5.59
C GLY A 36 -14.38 3.05 -6.03
N PRO A 37 -15.61 2.57 -6.30
CA PRO A 37 -15.87 1.17 -6.67
C PRO A 37 -15.16 0.69 -7.94
N ASP A 38 -14.76 1.62 -8.80
CA ASP A 38 -14.03 1.37 -10.06
C ASP A 38 -12.51 1.23 -9.88
N TYR A 39 -12.03 1.15 -8.63
CA TYR A 39 -10.60 1.13 -8.32
C TYR A 39 -9.84 -0.02 -9.00
N LEU A 40 -10.47 -1.18 -9.13
CA LEU A 40 -9.86 -2.35 -9.77
C LEU A 40 -9.49 -2.07 -11.23
N ILE A 41 -10.40 -1.47 -11.98
CA ILE A 41 -10.22 -1.14 -13.40
C ILE A 41 -9.14 -0.06 -13.55
N ARG A 42 -9.19 0.97 -12.70
CA ARG A 42 -8.21 2.06 -12.73
C ARG A 42 -6.80 1.58 -12.39
N ALA A 43 -6.67 0.79 -11.31
CA ALA A 43 -5.40 0.21 -10.91
C ALA A 43 -4.84 -0.72 -12.00
N TRP A 44 -5.70 -1.57 -12.58
CA TRP A 44 -5.29 -2.48 -13.64
C TRP A 44 -4.81 -1.75 -14.89
N ARG A 45 -5.51 -0.69 -15.31
CA ARG A 45 -5.08 0.13 -16.46
C ARG A 45 -3.76 0.84 -16.22
N ALA A 46 -3.51 1.28 -14.99
CA ALA A 46 -2.30 2.01 -14.64
C ALA A 46 -1.07 1.10 -14.43
N THR A 47 -1.27 -0.10 -13.89
CA THR A 47 -0.17 -0.95 -13.41
C THR A 47 -0.18 -2.38 -13.95
N GLY A 48 -1.26 -2.80 -14.61
CA GLY A 48 -1.50 -4.20 -14.97
C GLY A 48 -1.93 -5.09 -13.80
N GLN A 49 -2.16 -4.52 -12.63
CA GLN A 49 -2.61 -5.22 -11.42
C GLN A 49 -3.82 -4.51 -10.82
N GLY A 50 -4.87 -5.27 -10.48
CA GLY A 50 -6.08 -4.73 -9.83
C GLY A 50 -5.91 -4.59 -8.32
N LYS A 51 -4.85 -3.94 -7.86
CA LYS A 51 -4.51 -3.81 -6.44
C LYS A 51 -4.21 -2.36 -6.07
N LEU A 52 -4.54 -2.00 -4.83
CA LEU A 52 -4.10 -0.77 -4.17
C LEU A 52 -3.21 -1.15 -2.98
N PRO A 53 -2.24 -0.33 -2.59
CA PRO A 53 -1.99 1.04 -3.08
C PRO A 53 -1.31 1.09 -4.45
N VAL A 54 -1.47 2.23 -5.14
CA VAL A 54 -0.69 2.61 -6.31
C VAL A 54 -0.06 3.98 -6.04
N LEU A 55 1.25 4.10 -6.23
CA LEU A 55 1.94 5.38 -6.15
C LEU A 55 2.32 5.86 -7.56
N TRP A 56 1.87 7.05 -7.90
CA TRP A 56 2.36 7.78 -9.06
C TRP A 56 3.58 8.57 -8.65
N LEU A 57 4.71 8.23 -9.25
CA LEU A 57 6.01 8.85 -9.00
C LEU A 57 6.64 9.19 -10.34
N ASP A 58 6.90 10.48 -10.58
CA ASP A 58 7.48 10.99 -11.82
C ASP A 58 6.80 10.44 -13.10
N GLY A 59 5.47 10.43 -13.11
CA GLY A 59 4.65 9.96 -14.23
C GLY A 59 4.55 8.44 -14.38
N ARG A 60 5.10 7.67 -13.45
CA ARG A 60 5.02 6.20 -13.43
C ARG A 60 4.11 5.72 -12.31
N ALA A 61 3.22 4.80 -12.63
CA ALA A 61 2.39 4.12 -11.65
C ALA A 61 3.10 2.86 -11.13
N ILE A 62 3.29 2.78 -9.81
CA ILE A 62 3.92 1.66 -9.14
C ILE A 62 2.87 0.99 -8.26
N ALA A 63 2.61 -0.30 -8.50
CA ALA A 63 1.76 -1.12 -7.67
C ALA A 63 2.60 -1.94 -6.68
N ASP A 64 1.93 -2.49 -5.66
CA ASP A 64 2.53 -3.29 -4.59
C ASP A 64 3.32 -2.43 -3.60
N SER A 65 2.91 -2.52 -2.32
CA SER A 65 3.49 -1.70 -1.25
C SER A 65 5.00 -1.91 -1.09
N THR A 66 5.49 -3.14 -1.23
CA THR A 66 6.92 -3.45 -1.15
C THR A 66 7.71 -2.80 -2.29
N ARG A 67 7.18 -2.85 -3.51
CA ARG A 67 7.81 -2.20 -4.68
C ARG A 67 7.77 -0.67 -4.56
N ILE A 68 6.69 -0.12 -4.02
CA ILE A 68 6.58 1.31 -3.75
C ILE A 68 7.63 1.74 -2.73
N ILE A 69 7.78 1.01 -1.62
CA ILE A 69 8.80 1.30 -0.60
C ILE A 69 10.21 1.26 -1.20
N ALA A 70 10.51 0.25 -2.02
CA ALA A 70 11.81 0.17 -2.71
C ALA A 70 12.07 1.38 -3.61
N ALA A 71 11.07 1.82 -4.38
CA ALA A 71 11.18 3.02 -5.22
C ALA A 71 11.37 4.29 -4.38
N LEU A 72 10.70 4.40 -3.24
CA LEU A 72 10.88 5.53 -2.31
C LEU A 72 12.29 5.55 -1.70
N GLU A 73 12.85 4.39 -1.36
CA GLU A 73 14.22 4.29 -0.87
C GLU A 73 15.25 4.73 -1.92
N GLU A 74 14.99 4.40 -3.18
CA GLU A 74 15.86 4.78 -4.30
C GLU A 74 15.80 6.28 -4.61
N HIS A 75 14.59 6.85 -4.71
CA HIS A 75 14.38 8.24 -5.08
C HIS A 75 14.61 9.22 -3.91
N TYR A 76 14.31 8.79 -2.70
CA TYR A 76 14.43 9.58 -1.47
C TYR A 76 15.18 8.78 -0.40
N PRO A 77 16.51 8.61 -0.54
CA PRO A 77 17.29 7.73 0.34
C PRO A 77 17.37 8.19 1.79
N LYS A 78 17.01 9.43 2.08
CA LYS A 78 17.07 9.99 3.45
C LYS A 78 15.72 10.55 3.89
N PRO A 79 15.30 10.28 5.13
CA PRO A 79 15.84 9.27 6.04
C PRO A 79 15.59 7.85 5.53
N PRO A 80 16.51 6.89 5.77
CA PRO A 80 16.32 5.50 5.33
C PRO A 80 15.21 4.81 6.14
N LEU A 81 14.42 3.95 5.48
CA LEU A 81 13.42 3.10 6.13
C LEU A 81 14.02 1.79 6.64
N TYR A 82 15.10 1.35 6.02
CA TYR A 82 15.78 0.11 6.38
C TYR A 82 17.14 0.41 7.03
N PRO A 83 17.63 -0.47 7.93
CA PRO A 83 18.97 -0.34 8.48
C PRO A 83 20.05 -0.29 7.39
N LEU A 84 21.11 0.47 7.65
CA LEU A 84 22.26 0.57 6.72
C LEU A 84 23.17 -0.65 6.80
N ASP A 85 23.24 -1.30 7.97
CA ASP A 85 23.96 -2.55 8.14
C ASP A 85 23.34 -3.68 7.33
N THR A 86 24.15 -4.38 6.54
CA THR A 86 23.68 -5.42 5.61
C THR A 86 22.90 -6.54 6.31
N ALA A 87 23.39 -7.04 7.44
CA ALA A 87 22.74 -8.12 8.17
C ALA A 87 21.41 -7.66 8.79
N ALA A 88 21.38 -6.46 9.38
CA ALA A 88 20.17 -5.86 9.93
C ALA A 88 19.14 -5.57 8.82
N ARG A 89 19.58 -5.09 7.66
CA ARG A 89 18.74 -4.85 6.49
C ARG A 89 18.10 -6.13 5.98
N GLN A 90 18.85 -7.23 5.86
CA GLN A 90 18.32 -8.52 5.44
C GLN A 90 17.27 -9.04 6.41
N ARG A 91 17.48 -8.90 7.72
CA ARG A 91 16.47 -9.27 8.73
C ARG A 91 15.21 -8.42 8.62
N ALA A 92 15.34 -7.12 8.39
CA ALA A 92 14.21 -6.22 8.22
C ALA A 92 13.39 -6.57 6.97
N LEU A 93 14.03 -6.85 5.85
CA LEU A 93 13.36 -7.27 4.60
C LEU A 93 12.66 -8.63 4.77
N ALA A 94 13.30 -9.59 5.43
CA ALA A 94 12.69 -10.88 5.70
C ALA A 94 11.46 -10.77 6.62
N LEU A 95 11.51 -9.90 7.63
CA LEU A 95 10.37 -9.61 8.50
C LEU A 95 9.24 -8.93 7.73
N GLU A 96 9.56 -7.99 6.85
CA GLU A 96 8.57 -7.33 5.99
C GLU A 96 7.84 -8.34 5.11
N ASP A 97 8.56 -9.23 4.44
CA ASP A 97 7.98 -10.29 3.62
C ASP A 97 7.07 -11.22 4.43
N ASP A 98 7.51 -11.65 5.60
CA ASP A 98 6.71 -12.52 6.49
C ASP A 98 5.42 -11.82 6.94
N LEU A 99 5.49 -10.55 7.33
CA LEU A 99 4.32 -9.76 7.73
C LEU A 99 3.36 -9.54 6.56
N ASP A 100 3.87 -9.28 5.37
CA ASP A 100 3.05 -9.06 4.17
C ASP A 100 2.38 -10.36 3.70
N GLU A 101 3.03 -11.50 3.82
CA GLU A 101 2.51 -12.79 3.33
C GLU A 101 1.66 -13.54 4.37
N THR A 102 1.91 -13.36 5.65
CA THR A 102 1.21 -14.08 6.71
C THR A 102 0.22 -13.21 7.46
N LEU A 103 0.67 -12.12 8.06
CA LEU A 103 -0.16 -11.24 8.88
C LEU A 103 -1.13 -10.40 8.02
N GLY A 104 -0.66 -9.91 6.89
CA GLY A 104 -1.47 -9.07 5.99
C GLY A 104 -2.75 -9.74 5.53
N PRO A 105 -2.71 -10.95 4.95
CA PRO A 105 -3.91 -11.69 4.56
C PRO A 105 -4.81 -12.05 5.75
N ALA A 106 -4.24 -12.39 6.91
CA ALA A 106 -5.01 -12.68 8.11
C ALA A 106 -5.77 -11.46 8.63
N LEU A 107 -5.14 -10.29 8.65
CA LEU A 107 -5.80 -9.02 9.01
C LEU A 107 -6.90 -8.66 8.03
N ARG A 108 -6.65 -8.82 6.73
CA ARG A 108 -7.66 -8.59 5.69
C ARG A 108 -8.88 -9.49 5.90
N ALA A 109 -8.68 -10.78 6.13
CA ALA A 109 -9.76 -11.71 6.40
C ALA A 109 -10.54 -11.31 7.67
N ALA A 110 -9.87 -10.94 8.75
CA ALA A 110 -10.49 -10.52 10.00
C ALA A 110 -11.35 -9.24 9.85
N ILE A 111 -10.95 -8.31 8.98
CA ILE A 111 -11.69 -7.07 8.73
C ILE A 111 -12.88 -7.30 7.78
N VAL A 112 -12.68 -8.07 6.70
CA VAL A 112 -13.68 -8.23 5.64
C VAL A 112 -14.78 -9.23 6.00
N THR A 113 -14.45 -10.30 6.73
CA THR A 113 -15.41 -11.36 7.08
C THR A 113 -16.61 -10.87 7.90
N PRO A 114 -16.45 -10.04 8.95
CA PRO A 114 -17.59 -9.50 9.70
C PRO A 114 -18.52 -8.63 8.85
N LEU A 115 -17.95 -7.85 7.93
CA LEU A 115 -18.73 -6.98 7.03
C LEU A 115 -19.57 -7.81 6.05
N SER A 116 -19.05 -8.92 5.57
CA SER A 116 -19.78 -9.85 4.69
C SER A 116 -20.93 -10.54 5.41
N GLY A 117 -20.73 -10.94 6.67
CA GLY A 117 -21.76 -11.55 7.51
C GLY A 117 -22.94 -10.61 7.82
N THR A 118 -22.66 -9.34 8.05
CA THR A 118 -23.70 -8.33 8.32
C THR A 118 -24.58 -8.07 7.09
N ILE A 119 -24.01 -8.09 5.89
CA ILE A 119 -24.75 -7.92 4.64
C ILE A 119 -25.67 -9.12 4.39
N GLN A 120 -25.24 -10.32 4.76
CA GLN A 120 -26.02 -11.54 4.56
C GLN A 120 -27.21 -11.65 5.52
N THR A 121 -27.05 -11.17 6.75
CA THR A 121 -28.16 -11.10 7.73
C THR A 121 -29.22 -10.07 7.33
N LEU A 122 -28.83 -8.96 6.70
CA LEU A 122 -29.79 -7.96 6.20
C LEU A 122 -30.56 -8.47 4.97
N ARG A 123 -30.06 -9.42 4.19
CA ARG A 123 -30.78 -10.03 3.07
C ARG A 123 -31.78 -11.10 3.49
N CYS A 124 -31.58 -11.71 4.65
CA CYS A 124 -32.52 -12.73 5.18
C CYS A 124 -33.64 -12.14 6.04
N ALA A 125 -33.66 -10.84 6.31
CA ALA A 125 -34.68 -10.16 7.11
C ALA A 125 -35.77 -9.47 6.27
N CYS A 126 -35.86 -9.75 4.96
CA CYS A 126 -36.93 -9.28 4.07
C CYS A 126 -37.83 -10.43 3.64
#